data_1c91ec12619b65986f7f20f37894f1f1
#
_entry.id   1c91ec12619b65986f7f20f37894f1f1
#
_cell.length_a   1.000
_cell.length_b   1.000
_cell.length_c   1.000
_cell.angle_alpha   90.00
_cell.angle_beta   90.00
_cell.angle_gamma   90.00
#
_symmetry.space_group_name_H-M   'P 1'
#
loop_
_entity.id
_entity.type
_entity.pdbx_description
1 polymer ?
#
loop_
_entity_poly.entity_id
_entity_poly.type
_entity_poly.pdbx_seq_one_letter_code
_entity_poly.pdbx_strand_id
1 'polypeptide(L)'
;MINNLSILIPTYNNVCLELVKDLQVQASLLSDFSYEILVADDGSTDKMTVKENLAINDLENCRYIEREKNEGRAVIRNFLAKEAKYEWLLFIDSNMNVINSQHLRNYQMTEECGVIYGGYQVKRNQESLKHNLRYIFECKGIQNGDYKLRQANPYGDFHTSNFIIKRSIMLQYPLDERFRYYGYEDVLFGKTLKENHINISHIDNPLGYNHFIGNMTFVTKTEESLRTLYQFRDELQGYSKIITYASKIERWHLKTICQKLFPVLSLPIKARLTGNNPSIFLFNIYKLMYYIHLNTIYGVTNM
;
A
#
# COMPACT_ATOMS: atom_id res chain seq x y z
N MET A 1 -10.77 13.87 -20.75
CA MET A 1 -11.68 13.52 -19.61
C MET A 1 -11.90 12.02 -19.59
N ILE A 2 -11.94 11.43 -18.41
CA ILE A 2 -12.18 9.98 -18.20
C ILE A 2 -13.70 9.77 -18.10
N ASN A 3 -14.31 9.15 -19.11
CA ASN A 3 -15.77 8.93 -19.18
C ASN A 3 -16.19 7.50 -18.88
N ASN A 4 -15.24 6.59 -18.69
CA ASN A 4 -15.50 5.22 -18.29
C ASN A 4 -14.43 4.73 -17.28
N LEU A 5 -14.86 4.04 -16.22
CA LEU A 5 -13.99 3.72 -15.11
C LEU A 5 -14.38 2.39 -14.44
N SER A 6 -13.43 1.48 -14.28
CA SER A 6 -13.56 0.35 -13.37
C SER A 6 -12.89 0.71 -12.04
N ILE A 7 -13.66 0.79 -10.96
CA ILE A 7 -13.17 1.02 -9.60
C ILE A 7 -12.89 -0.34 -8.97
N LEU A 8 -11.64 -0.58 -8.58
CA LEU A 8 -11.11 -1.88 -8.21
C LEU A 8 -10.63 -1.88 -6.76
N ILE A 9 -11.28 -2.67 -5.91
CA ILE A 9 -11.04 -2.68 -4.47
C ILE A 9 -10.60 -4.10 -4.05
N PRO A 10 -9.31 -4.36 -3.85
CA PRO A 10 -8.84 -5.59 -3.24
C PRO A 10 -9.14 -5.57 -1.73
N THR A 11 -9.70 -6.66 -1.19
CA THR A 11 -9.95 -6.78 0.25
C THR A 11 -9.48 -8.11 0.82
N TYR A 12 -9.16 -8.12 2.11
CA TYR A 12 -8.87 -9.30 2.91
C TYR A 12 -9.15 -9.00 4.38
N ASN A 13 -10.10 -9.72 4.99
CA ASN A 13 -10.53 -9.52 6.37
C ASN A 13 -10.83 -8.05 6.71
N ASN A 14 -11.45 -7.32 5.77
CA ASN A 14 -11.81 -5.93 5.95
C ASN A 14 -13.18 -5.63 5.32
N VAL A 15 -14.08 -5.06 6.10
CA VAL A 15 -15.38 -4.59 5.60
C VAL A 15 -15.17 -3.29 4.82
N CYS A 16 -15.69 -3.24 3.59
CA CYS A 16 -15.55 -2.07 2.71
C CYS A 16 -16.89 -1.60 2.10
N LEU A 17 -18.03 -2.11 2.59
CA LEU A 17 -19.36 -1.77 2.10
C LEU A 17 -19.61 -0.25 2.06
N GLU A 18 -19.27 0.47 3.13
CA GLU A 18 -19.46 1.93 3.19
C GLU A 18 -18.58 2.69 2.18
N LEU A 19 -17.32 2.25 1.99
CA LEU A 19 -16.45 2.80 0.94
C LEU A 19 -17.09 2.62 -0.46
N VAL A 20 -17.64 1.43 -0.72
CA VAL A 20 -18.31 1.14 -2.01
C VAL A 20 -19.55 2.00 -2.19
N LYS A 21 -20.38 2.17 -1.16
CA LYS A 21 -21.57 3.05 -1.20
C LYS A 21 -21.19 4.50 -1.50
N ASP A 22 -20.17 5.04 -0.80
CA ASP A 22 -19.70 6.41 -1.03
C ASP A 22 -19.23 6.62 -2.47
N LEU A 23 -18.48 5.66 -3.02
CA LEU A 23 -18.00 5.71 -4.40
C LEU A 23 -19.15 5.54 -5.41
N GLN A 24 -20.09 4.63 -5.15
CA GLN A 24 -21.24 4.40 -6.00
C GLN A 24 -22.14 5.65 -6.09
N VAL A 25 -22.40 6.32 -4.97
CA VAL A 25 -23.15 7.58 -4.93
C VAL A 25 -22.43 8.65 -5.75
N GLN A 26 -21.11 8.81 -5.62
CA GLN A 26 -20.38 9.80 -6.42
C GLN A 26 -20.41 9.46 -7.92
N ALA A 27 -20.24 8.19 -8.27
CA ALA A 27 -20.25 7.76 -9.67
C ALA A 27 -21.62 7.98 -10.33
N SER A 28 -22.72 7.72 -9.62
CA SER A 28 -24.08 7.89 -10.13
C SER A 28 -24.48 9.38 -10.37
N LEU A 29 -23.77 10.32 -9.72
CA LEU A 29 -23.98 11.76 -9.89
C LEU A 29 -23.20 12.36 -11.06
N LEU A 30 -22.30 11.62 -11.69
CA LEU A 30 -21.51 12.11 -12.83
C LEU A 30 -22.27 11.92 -14.13
N SER A 31 -22.41 13.01 -14.91
CA SER A 31 -23.02 12.95 -16.23
C SER A 31 -22.07 12.33 -17.25
N ASP A 32 -22.62 11.58 -18.22
CA ASP A 32 -21.89 10.93 -19.30
C ASP A 32 -20.72 10.05 -18.79
N PHE A 33 -20.95 9.37 -17.66
CA PHE A 33 -19.95 8.55 -16.98
C PHE A 33 -20.43 7.10 -16.81
N SER A 34 -19.72 6.17 -17.40
CA SER A 34 -19.97 4.74 -17.25
C SER A 34 -19.02 4.13 -16.24
N TYR A 35 -19.53 3.42 -15.26
CA TYR A 35 -18.69 2.83 -14.22
C TYR A 35 -19.10 1.41 -13.83
N GLU A 36 -18.18 0.72 -13.21
CA GLU A 36 -18.39 -0.45 -12.37
C GLU A 36 -17.54 -0.38 -11.13
N ILE A 37 -17.95 -1.04 -10.06
CA ILE A 37 -17.13 -1.22 -8.84
C ILE A 37 -16.96 -2.71 -8.62
N LEU A 38 -15.72 -3.18 -8.71
CA LEU A 38 -15.35 -4.57 -8.47
C LEU A 38 -14.58 -4.67 -7.15
N VAL A 39 -15.14 -5.40 -6.21
CA VAL A 39 -14.48 -5.77 -4.96
C VAL A 39 -14.08 -7.23 -5.06
N ALA A 40 -12.79 -7.52 -4.96
CA ALA A 40 -12.32 -8.90 -4.89
C ALA A 40 -11.77 -9.21 -3.50
N ASP A 41 -12.29 -10.26 -2.91
CA ASP A 41 -11.86 -10.80 -1.62
C ASP A 41 -10.78 -11.85 -1.83
N ASP A 42 -9.60 -11.62 -1.26
CA ASP A 42 -8.45 -12.52 -1.38
C ASP A 42 -8.51 -13.69 -0.37
N GLY A 43 -9.66 -14.35 -0.28
CA GLY A 43 -9.87 -15.53 0.57
C GLY A 43 -9.93 -15.16 2.06
N SER A 44 -10.77 -14.19 2.43
CA SER A 44 -10.98 -13.79 3.82
C SER A 44 -11.40 -14.96 4.71
N THR A 45 -10.78 -15.04 5.88
CA THR A 45 -11.07 -16.06 6.90
C THR A 45 -12.13 -15.63 7.91
N ASP A 46 -12.37 -14.33 8.03
CA ASP A 46 -13.43 -13.78 8.87
C ASP A 46 -14.79 -13.81 8.15
N LYS A 47 -15.62 -14.76 8.53
CA LYS A 47 -16.96 -14.97 7.94
C LYS A 47 -17.91 -13.78 8.13
N MET A 48 -17.74 -12.98 9.18
CA MET A 48 -18.58 -11.79 9.40
C MET A 48 -18.23 -10.71 8.37
N THR A 49 -16.96 -10.47 8.13
CA THR A 49 -16.49 -9.57 7.08
C THR A 49 -17.02 -9.98 5.71
N VAL A 50 -16.93 -11.27 5.35
CA VAL A 50 -17.46 -11.78 4.07
C VAL A 50 -18.97 -11.53 3.98
N LYS A 51 -19.74 -11.88 5.03
CA LYS A 51 -21.18 -11.68 5.06
C LYS A 51 -21.59 -10.22 4.89
N GLU A 52 -20.90 -9.29 5.54
CA GLU A 52 -21.19 -7.86 5.40
C GLU A 52 -20.86 -7.33 4.00
N ASN A 53 -19.74 -7.78 3.40
CA ASN A 53 -19.36 -7.39 2.06
C ASN A 53 -20.25 -7.99 0.96
N LEU A 54 -20.92 -9.11 1.19
CA LEU A 54 -21.89 -9.68 0.23
C LEU A 54 -23.00 -8.70 -0.14
N ALA A 55 -23.40 -7.79 0.77
CA ALA A 55 -24.39 -6.75 0.48
C ALA A 55 -23.94 -5.77 -0.64
N ILE A 56 -22.67 -5.78 -1.04
CA ILE A 56 -22.18 -5.01 -2.20
C ILE A 56 -22.86 -5.47 -3.49
N ASN A 57 -23.24 -6.73 -3.60
CA ASN A 57 -23.94 -7.28 -4.78
C ASN A 57 -25.37 -6.72 -4.95
N ASP A 58 -25.95 -6.10 -3.92
CA ASP A 58 -27.25 -5.45 -4.00
C ASP A 58 -27.16 -4.00 -4.54
N LEU A 59 -25.94 -3.48 -4.71
CA LEU A 59 -25.69 -2.15 -5.22
C LEU A 59 -25.54 -2.15 -6.74
N GLU A 60 -26.15 -1.16 -7.39
CA GLU A 60 -26.11 -1.02 -8.86
C GLU A 60 -24.66 -0.82 -9.37
N ASN A 61 -24.29 -1.55 -10.43
CA ASN A 61 -22.96 -1.56 -11.04
C ASN A 61 -21.82 -2.02 -10.08
N CYS A 62 -22.16 -2.71 -8.98
CA CYS A 62 -21.19 -3.22 -8.03
C CYS A 62 -21.18 -4.76 -8.05
N ARG A 63 -20.01 -5.35 -7.85
CA ARG A 63 -19.83 -6.80 -7.76
C ARG A 63 -18.79 -7.14 -6.70
N TYR A 64 -19.15 -8.03 -5.77
CA TYR A 64 -18.23 -8.65 -4.81
C TYR A 64 -17.88 -10.05 -5.30
N ILE A 65 -16.57 -10.35 -5.37
CA ILE A 65 -16.02 -11.60 -5.91
C ILE A 65 -15.20 -12.26 -4.81
N GLU A 66 -15.68 -13.42 -4.33
CA GLU A 66 -14.94 -14.22 -3.35
C GLU A 66 -13.93 -15.13 -4.06
N ARG A 67 -12.69 -15.16 -3.57
CA ARG A 67 -11.67 -16.11 -4.00
C ARG A 67 -11.44 -17.16 -2.91
N GLU A 68 -11.05 -18.34 -3.29
CA GLU A 68 -10.92 -19.48 -2.37
C GLU A 68 -9.79 -19.32 -1.33
N LYS A 69 -8.72 -18.61 -1.70
CA LYS A 69 -7.52 -18.48 -0.87
C LYS A 69 -6.83 -17.13 -1.04
N ASN A 70 -6.10 -16.73 0.00
CA ASN A 70 -5.23 -15.57 -0.06
C ASN A 70 -3.99 -15.89 -0.91
N GLU A 71 -3.82 -15.16 -2.01
CA GLU A 71 -2.67 -15.26 -2.91
C GLU A 71 -1.79 -14.01 -2.89
N GLY A 72 -2.19 -12.98 -2.14
CA GLY A 72 -1.40 -11.79 -1.91
C GLY A 72 -1.78 -10.59 -2.78
N ARG A 73 -1.23 -9.43 -2.37
CA ARG A 73 -1.64 -8.11 -2.85
C ARG A 73 -1.42 -7.88 -4.34
N ALA A 74 -0.38 -8.45 -4.91
CA ALA A 74 -0.08 -8.34 -6.34
C ALA A 74 -1.09 -9.16 -7.16
N VAL A 75 -1.30 -10.42 -6.77
CA VAL A 75 -2.20 -11.34 -7.49
C VAL A 75 -3.63 -10.82 -7.53
N ILE A 76 -4.16 -10.34 -6.40
CA ILE A 76 -5.54 -9.83 -6.33
C ILE A 76 -5.74 -8.58 -7.18
N ARG A 77 -4.77 -7.66 -7.25
CA ARG A 77 -4.85 -6.48 -8.12
C ARG A 77 -4.75 -6.84 -9.59
N ASN A 78 -3.86 -7.78 -9.95
CA ASN A 78 -3.77 -8.29 -11.31
C ASN A 78 -5.05 -9.01 -11.75
N PHE A 79 -5.66 -9.77 -10.83
CA PHE A 79 -6.97 -10.40 -11.06
C PHE A 79 -8.03 -9.34 -11.34
N LEU A 80 -8.18 -8.33 -10.50
CA LEU A 80 -9.13 -7.23 -10.70
C LEU A 80 -8.94 -6.51 -12.04
N ALA A 81 -7.69 -6.28 -12.46
CA ALA A 81 -7.40 -5.65 -13.75
C ALA A 81 -7.85 -6.51 -14.94
N LYS A 82 -7.78 -7.84 -14.82
CA LYS A 82 -8.27 -8.77 -15.85
C LYS A 82 -9.80 -8.79 -15.92
N GLU A 83 -10.47 -8.77 -14.76
CA GLU A 83 -11.93 -8.76 -14.63
C GLU A 83 -12.59 -7.44 -15.08
N ALA A 84 -11.85 -6.34 -15.02
CA ALA A 84 -12.34 -5.01 -15.35
C ALA A 84 -12.71 -4.87 -16.83
N LYS A 85 -13.86 -4.22 -17.11
CA LYS A 85 -14.35 -4.02 -18.48
C LYS A 85 -13.95 -2.70 -19.12
N TYR A 86 -13.63 -1.68 -18.32
CA TYR A 86 -13.33 -0.34 -18.84
C TYR A 86 -11.85 -0.10 -19.06
N GLU A 87 -11.52 0.91 -19.86
CA GLU A 87 -10.16 1.28 -20.22
C GLU A 87 -9.37 1.85 -19.03
N TRP A 88 -10.04 2.60 -18.18
CA TRP A 88 -9.43 3.22 -17.00
C TRP A 88 -9.74 2.42 -15.74
N LEU A 89 -8.71 2.15 -14.95
CA LEU A 89 -8.77 1.40 -13.70
C LEU A 89 -8.41 2.31 -12.53
N LEU A 90 -9.32 2.50 -11.57
CA LEU A 90 -9.04 3.16 -10.31
C LEU A 90 -8.89 2.12 -9.21
N PHE A 91 -7.68 1.93 -8.71
CA PHE A 91 -7.41 1.07 -7.56
C PHE A 91 -7.54 1.85 -6.26
N ILE A 92 -8.30 1.30 -5.31
CA ILE A 92 -8.47 1.83 -3.96
C ILE A 92 -8.31 0.69 -2.96
N ASP A 93 -7.44 0.88 -1.93
CA ASP A 93 -7.34 -0.10 -0.84
C ASP A 93 -8.64 -0.09 0.01
N SER A 94 -9.13 -1.27 0.38
CA SER A 94 -10.39 -1.44 1.12
C SER A 94 -10.46 -0.77 2.48
N ASN A 95 -9.32 -0.40 3.07
CA ASN A 95 -9.21 0.29 4.36
C ASN A 95 -9.13 1.83 4.23
N MET A 96 -9.38 2.36 3.06
CA MET A 96 -9.52 3.80 2.83
C MET A 96 -10.96 4.26 3.03
N ASN A 97 -11.16 5.54 3.20
CA ASN A 97 -12.46 6.18 3.21
C ASN A 97 -12.49 7.43 2.34
N VAL A 98 -13.64 7.70 1.75
CA VAL A 98 -13.85 8.90 0.95
C VAL A 98 -14.00 10.10 1.90
N ILE A 99 -13.18 11.14 1.67
CA ILE A 99 -13.17 12.36 2.49
C ILE A 99 -13.52 13.60 1.66
N ASN A 100 -13.65 13.45 0.34
CA ASN A 100 -13.98 14.49 -0.59
C ASN A 100 -15.16 14.03 -1.47
N SER A 101 -16.28 14.75 -1.44
CA SER A 101 -17.46 14.45 -2.25
C SER A 101 -17.24 14.60 -3.76
N GLN A 102 -16.12 15.21 -4.18
CA GLN A 102 -15.73 15.36 -5.59
C GLN A 102 -14.61 14.38 -6.00
N HIS A 103 -14.34 13.34 -5.22
CA HIS A 103 -13.20 12.46 -5.45
C HIS A 103 -13.18 11.86 -6.87
N LEU A 104 -14.29 11.27 -7.32
CA LEU A 104 -14.39 10.71 -8.67
C LEU A 104 -14.43 11.79 -9.76
N ARG A 105 -15.08 12.93 -9.51
CA ARG A 105 -15.09 14.05 -10.43
C ARG A 105 -13.70 14.63 -10.66
N ASN A 106 -12.88 14.71 -9.62
CA ASN A 106 -11.50 15.17 -9.75
C ASN A 106 -10.70 14.25 -10.68
N TYR A 107 -10.90 12.94 -10.62
CA TYR A 107 -10.29 12.01 -11.56
C TYR A 107 -10.87 12.14 -12.97
N GLN A 108 -12.19 12.30 -13.12
CA GLN A 108 -12.83 12.48 -14.42
C GLN A 108 -12.25 13.67 -15.18
N MET A 109 -11.91 14.75 -14.47
CA MET A 109 -11.44 16.01 -15.04
C MET A 109 -9.93 16.08 -15.25
N THR A 110 -9.17 15.05 -14.90
CA THR A 110 -7.71 15.04 -15.10
C THR A 110 -7.35 14.89 -16.58
N GLU A 111 -6.21 15.43 -16.95
CA GLU A 111 -5.63 15.20 -18.28
C GLU A 111 -5.14 13.74 -18.36
N GLU A 112 -5.27 13.15 -19.54
CA GLU A 112 -4.86 11.77 -19.77
C GLU A 112 -3.34 11.64 -19.66
N CYS A 113 -2.88 10.85 -18.67
CA CYS A 113 -1.50 10.39 -18.57
C CYS A 113 -1.49 8.88 -18.27
N GLY A 114 -0.33 8.24 -18.25
CA GLY A 114 -0.23 6.79 -18.03
C GLY A 114 -0.77 6.33 -16.69
N VAL A 115 -0.36 7.02 -15.61
CA VAL A 115 -0.77 6.75 -14.22
C VAL A 115 -1.01 8.06 -13.49
N ILE A 116 -2.09 8.12 -12.71
CA ILE A 116 -2.43 9.27 -11.87
C ILE A 116 -2.57 8.78 -10.42
N TYR A 117 -1.82 9.37 -9.51
CA TYR A 117 -1.85 9.04 -8.09
C TYR A 117 -2.47 10.17 -7.26
N GLY A 118 -3.58 9.88 -6.57
CA GLY A 118 -4.30 10.85 -5.74
C GLY A 118 -3.71 11.03 -4.33
N GLY A 119 -3.00 10.02 -3.84
CA GLY A 119 -2.47 10.02 -2.49
C GLY A 119 -3.48 9.64 -1.42
N TYR A 120 -3.04 9.72 -0.17
CA TYR A 120 -3.90 9.54 1.01
C TYR A 120 -3.48 10.53 2.10
N GLN A 121 -4.39 10.74 3.05
CA GLN A 121 -4.11 11.58 4.22
C GLN A 121 -4.58 10.93 5.51
N VAL A 122 -3.93 11.32 6.61
CA VAL A 122 -4.25 10.91 7.98
C VAL A 122 -4.73 12.13 8.76
N LYS A 123 -5.87 12.01 9.43
CA LYS A 123 -6.35 13.06 10.34
C LYS A 123 -5.37 13.18 11.51
N ARG A 124 -4.72 14.34 11.62
CA ARG A 124 -3.76 14.65 12.69
C ARG A 124 -4.46 14.98 14.02
N ASN A 125 -3.69 15.03 15.10
CA ASN A 125 -4.12 15.42 16.45
C ASN A 125 -5.24 14.55 17.02
N GLN A 126 -5.21 13.23 16.74
CA GLN A 126 -6.12 12.27 17.35
C GLN A 126 -5.53 11.79 18.69
N GLU A 127 -6.06 12.31 19.80
CA GLU A 127 -5.57 12.03 21.16
C GLU A 127 -5.63 10.53 21.51
N SER A 128 -6.66 9.83 21.05
CA SER A 128 -6.82 8.38 21.24
C SER A 128 -5.72 7.54 20.55
N LEU A 129 -5.04 8.10 19.58
CA LEU A 129 -4.01 7.42 18.78
C LEU A 129 -2.58 7.90 19.08
N LYS A 130 -2.38 8.77 20.05
CA LYS A 130 -1.06 9.33 20.39
C LYS A 130 -0.01 8.28 20.78
N HIS A 131 -0.44 7.10 21.22
CA HIS A 131 0.39 5.96 21.58
C HIS A 131 0.39 4.84 20.53
N ASN A 132 -0.26 5.06 19.38
CA ASN A 132 -0.27 4.09 18.28
C ASN A 132 0.92 4.33 17.35
N LEU A 133 1.82 3.35 17.26
CA LEU A 133 3.05 3.44 16.47
C LEU A 133 2.77 3.64 14.98
N ARG A 134 1.75 2.94 14.43
CA ARG A 134 1.36 3.11 13.02
C ARG A 134 0.88 4.52 12.74
N TYR A 135 0.02 5.06 13.59
CA TYR A 135 -0.47 6.42 13.47
C TYR A 135 0.66 7.47 13.51
N ILE A 136 1.56 7.35 14.51
CA ILE A 136 2.72 8.27 14.63
C ILE A 136 3.62 8.16 13.39
N PHE A 137 3.81 6.96 12.87
CA PHE A 137 4.61 6.71 11.67
C PHE A 137 3.99 7.38 10.44
N GLU A 138 2.69 7.19 10.21
CA GLU A 138 1.96 7.79 9.09
C GLU A 138 1.94 9.32 9.18
N CYS A 139 1.65 9.88 10.36
CA CYS A 139 1.67 11.33 10.56
C CYS A 139 3.04 11.97 10.24
N LYS A 140 4.16 11.23 10.48
CA LYS A 140 5.50 11.70 10.10
C LYS A 140 5.80 11.52 8.61
N GLY A 141 5.34 10.41 8.01
CA GLY A 141 5.49 10.13 6.59
C GLY A 141 4.76 11.14 5.72
N ILE A 142 3.52 11.48 6.10
CA ILE A 142 2.65 12.44 5.41
C ILE A 142 3.09 13.92 5.60
N GLN A 143 4.20 14.21 6.27
CA GLN A 143 4.78 15.56 6.15
C GLN A 143 5.03 15.95 4.68
N ASN A 144 5.18 14.96 3.81
CA ASN A 144 5.24 15.11 2.36
C ASN A 144 3.87 14.91 1.68
N GLY A 145 2.76 15.12 2.40
CA GLY A 145 1.38 14.97 1.86
C GLY A 145 1.02 15.92 0.73
N ASP A 146 1.79 17.00 0.55
CA ASP A 146 1.66 17.88 -0.60
C ASP A 146 2.00 17.11 -1.90
N TYR A 147 1.02 17.06 -2.81
CA TYR A 147 1.17 16.39 -4.10
C TYR A 147 2.34 16.95 -4.93
N LYS A 148 2.70 18.23 -4.76
CA LYS A 148 3.84 18.86 -5.43
C LYS A 148 5.17 18.27 -4.96
N LEU A 149 5.28 17.96 -3.67
CA LEU A 149 6.46 17.29 -3.13
C LEU A 149 6.55 15.85 -3.61
N ARG A 150 5.41 15.13 -3.68
CA ARG A 150 5.36 13.79 -4.26
C ARG A 150 5.72 13.79 -5.74
N GLN A 151 5.29 14.80 -6.49
CA GLN A 151 5.62 14.95 -7.92
C GLN A 151 7.13 15.16 -8.15
N ALA A 152 7.88 15.65 -7.17
CA ALA A 152 9.35 15.76 -7.28
C ALA A 152 10.05 14.39 -7.28
N ASN A 153 9.41 13.33 -6.74
CA ASN A 153 9.90 11.96 -6.78
C ASN A 153 8.77 10.98 -7.15
N PRO A 154 8.20 11.08 -8.39
CA PRO A 154 6.91 10.50 -8.71
C PRO A 154 6.84 8.98 -8.59
N TYR A 155 7.94 8.27 -8.79
CA TYR A 155 7.99 6.82 -8.69
C TYR A 155 8.31 6.33 -7.26
N GLY A 156 9.06 7.10 -6.48
CA GLY A 156 9.44 6.75 -5.11
C GLY A 156 8.39 7.07 -4.06
N ASP A 157 7.50 8.02 -4.35
CA ASP A 157 6.39 8.43 -3.48
C ASP A 157 5.02 7.93 -4.00
N PHE A 158 5.04 6.95 -4.91
CA PHE A 158 3.87 6.25 -5.42
C PHE A 158 3.47 5.09 -4.51
N HIS A 159 2.16 4.90 -4.30
CA HIS A 159 1.57 3.77 -3.59
C HIS A 159 0.33 3.25 -4.32
N THR A 160 0.04 1.97 -4.19
CA THR A 160 -1.10 1.31 -4.86
C THR A 160 -2.44 1.50 -4.14
N SER A 161 -2.56 2.48 -3.25
CA SER A 161 -3.73 2.68 -2.39
C SER A 161 -4.83 3.59 -2.96
N ASN A 162 -4.50 4.43 -3.96
CA ASN A 162 -5.43 5.39 -4.59
C ASN A 162 -4.83 5.89 -5.92
N PHE A 163 -4.92 5.11 -6.99
CA PHE A 163 -4.34 5.50 -8.28
C PHE A 163 -5.19 5.04 -9.47
N ILE A 164 -5.14 5.84 -10.53
CA ILE A 164 -5.70 5.49 -11.85
C ILE A 164 -4.58 5.06 -12.79
N ILE A 165 -4.88 4.05 -13.59
CA ILE A 165 -3.99 3.53 -14.64
C ILE A 165 -4.81 3.05 -15.84
N LYS A 166 -4.26 3.15 -17.06
CA LYS A 166 -4.85 2.51 -18.23
C LYS A 166 -4.77 0.99 -18.10
N ARG A 167 -5.88 0.31 -18.41
CA ARG A 167 -5.96 -1.17 -18.35
C ARG A 167 -4.89 -1.83 -19.22
N SER A 168 -4.62 -1.27 -20.41
CA SER A 168 -3.56 -1.76 -21.29
C SER A 168 -2.17 -1.73 -20.63
N ILE A 169 -1.85 -0.67 -19.89
CA ILE A 169 -0.57 -0.55 -19.16
C ILE A 169 -0.52 -1.59 -18.02
N MET A 170 -1.61 -1.70 -17.24
CA MET A 170 -1.67 -2.63 -16.12
C MET A 170 -1.55 -4.10 -16.56
N LEU A 171 -2.12 -4.45 -17.72
CA LEU A 171 -2.02 -5.80 -18.27
C LEU A 171 -0.65 -6.08 -18.91
N GLN A 172 -0.01 -5.07 -19.50
CA GLN A 172 1.33 -5.18 -20.07
C GLN A 172 2.42 -5.25 -18.99
N TYR A 173 2.26 -4.50 -17.92
CA TYR A 173 3.19 -4.41 -16.80
C TYR A 173 2.47 -4.70 -15.47
N PRO A 174 2.07 -5.97 -15.23
CA PRO A 174 1.37 -6.33 -14.00
C PRO A 174 2.28 -6.19 -12.78
N LEU A 175 1.67 -6.13 -11.60
CA LEU A 175 2.43 -6.27 -10.36
C LEU A 175 3.09 -7.64 -10.31
N ASP A 176 4.29 -7.70 -9.73
CA ASP A 176 5.06 -8.93 -9.63
C ASP A 176 4.43 -9.90 -8.61
N GLU A 177 3.85 -10.98 -9.07
CA GLU A 177 3.13 -11.98 -8.26
C GLU A 177 4.05 -12.80 -7.34
N ARG A 178 5.38 -12.67 -7.47
CA ARG A 178 6.33 -13.24 -6.51
C ARG A 178 6.23 -12.57 -5.13
N PHE A 179 5.68 -11.32 -5.05
CA PHE A 179 5.39 -10.61 -3.81
C PHE A 179 4.12 -11.14 -3.16
N ARG A 180 4.21 -12.32 -2.55
CA ARG A 180 3.09 -12.96 -1.83
C ARG A 180 2.89 -12.42 -0.43
N TYR A 181 3.97 -11.91 0.19
CA TYR A 181 3.98 -11.35 1.53
C TYR A 181 3.86 -9.83 1.50
N TYR A 182 3.68 -9.24 2.68
CA TYR A 182 3.44 -7.82 2.83
C TYR A 182 4.66 -6.97 2.44
N GLY A 183 4.43 -5.96 1.59
CA GLY A 183 5.30 -4.80 1.37
C GLY A 183 6.22 -4.88 0.16
N TYR A 184 6.55 -3.69 -0.35
CA TYR A 184 7.45 -3.41 -1.48
C TYR A 184 6.95 -3.82 -2.88
N GLU A 185 5.77 -4.41 -3.02
CA GLU A 185 5.16 -4.66 -4.32
C GLU A 185 4.88 -3.37 -5.09
N ASP A 186 4.49 -2.31 -4.39
CA ASP A 186 4.26 -0.97 -4.92
C ASP A 186 5.56 -0.27 -5.33
N VAL A 187 6.63 -0.44 -4.55
CA VAL A 187 7.96 0.10 -4.85
C VAL A 187 8.53 -0.52 -6.13
N LEU A 188 8.43 -1.85 -6.27
CA LEU A 188 8.88 -2.52 -7.50
C LEU A 188 8.01 -2.11 -8.68
N PHE A 189 6.70 -1.96 -8.49
CA PHE A 189 5.80 -1.52 -9.55
C PHE A 189 6.15 -0.10 -10.01
N GLY A 190 6.39 0.84 -9.09
CA GLY A 190 6.88 2.19 -9.42
C GLY A 190 8.19 2.18 -10.20
N LYS A 191 9.13 1.28 -9.84
CA LYS A 191 10.36 1.05 -10.60
C LYS A 191 10.07 0.55 -12.01
N THR A 192 9.21 -0.46 -12.16
CA THR A 192 8.80 -1.01 -13.46
C THR A 192 8.21 0.06 -14.37
N LEU A 193 7.32 0.90 -13.85
CA LEU A 193 6.75 2.03 -14.59
C LEU A 193 7.83 3.01 -15.06
N LYS A 194 8.80 3.33 -14.20
CA LYS A 194 9.92 4.22 -14.53
C LYS A 194 10.80 3.65 -15.64
N GLU A 195 11.18 2.39 -15.55
CA GLU A 195 12.04 1.70 -16.53
C GLU A 195 11.37 1.57 -17.89
N ASN A 196 10.03 1.57 -17.94
CA ASN A 196 9.25 1.54 -19.17
C ASN A 196 8.74 2.93 -19.61
N HIS A 197 9.29 4.00 -19.04
CA HIS A 197 8.98 5.40 -19.41
C HIS A 197 7.49 5.78 -19.28
N ILE A 198 6.77 5.14 -18.35
CA ILE A 198 5.38 5.43 -18.06
C ILE A 198 5.31 6.51 -16.97
N ASN A 199 4.80 7.68 -17.33
CA ASN A 199 4.73 8.81 -16.42
C ASN A 199 3.69 8.59 -15.31
N ILE A 200 4.04 8.96 -14.07
CA ILE A 200 3.14 9.07 -12.93
C ILE A 200 2.90 10.56 -12.64
N SER A 201 1.65 10.99 -12.73
CA SER A 201 1.22 12.32 -12.30
C SER A 201 0.63 12.25 -10.90
N HIS A 202 1.08 13.11 -10.00
CA HIS A 202 0.52 13.23 -8.66
C HIS A 202 -0.45 14.40 -8.60
N ILE A 203 -1.64 14.14 -8.06
CA ILE A 203 -2.69 15.17 -7.90
C ILE A 203 -3.12 15.30 -6.44
N ASP A 204 -3.77 16.41 -6.11
CA ASP A 204 -4.38 16.61 -4.79
C ASP A 204 -5.78 16.01 -4.76
N ASN A 205 -5.84 14.68 -4.64
CA ASN A 205 -7.11 13.96 -4.56
C ASN A 205 -7.03 12.81 -3.55
N PRO A 206 -6.67 13.10 -2.26
CA PRO A 206 -6.41 12.07 -1.29
C PRO A 206 -7.68 11.36 -0.82
N LEU A 207 -7.53 10.09 -0.47
CA LEU A 207 -8.45 9.35 0.38
C LEU A 207 -8.01 9.44 1.85
N GLY A 208 -8.94 9.26 2.78
CA GLY A 208 -8.65 9.18 4.20
C GLY A 208 -8.12 7.81 4.58
N TYR A 209 -7.10 7.77 5.43
CA TYR A 209 -6.62 6.53 6.05
C TYR A 209 -6.89 6.58 7.56
N ASN A 210 -7.76 5.71 8.05
CA ASN A 210 -8.21 5.69 9.43
C ASN A 210 -7.99 4.34 10.14
N HIS A 211 -7.47 3.34 9.44
CA HIS A 211 -7.31 1.98 10.00
C HIS A 211 -5.93 1.81 10.65
N PHE A 212 -5.81 2.08 11.95
CA PHE A 212 -4.56 1.97 12.69
C PHE A 212 -4.53 0.69 13.53
N ILE A 213 -3.85 -0.33 13.00
CA ILE A 213 -3.62 -1.60 13.69
C ILE A 213 -2.78 -1.41 14.97
N GLY A 214 -2.92 -2.34 15.92
CA GLY A 214 -2.15 -2.30 17.17
C GLY A 214 -0.63 -2.38 16.96
N ASN A 215 0.12 -1.83 17.91
CA ASN A 215 1.58 -1.70 17.82
C ASN A 215 2.30 -3.04 17.55
N MET A 216 1.89 -4.13 18.25
CA MET A 216 2.48 -5.46 18.02
C MET A 216 2.28 -5.94 16.59
N THR A 217 1.03 -5.85 16.08
CA THR A 217 0.69 -6.23 14.70
C THR A 217 1.48 -5.41 13.69
N PHE A 218 1.64 -4.10 13.95
CA PHE A 218 2.41 -3.23 13.07
C PHE A 218 3.88 -3.59 13.02
N VAL A 219 4.50 -3.88 14.17
CA VAL A 219 5.90 -4.34 14.23
C VAL A 219 6.06 -5.68 13.50
N THR A 220 5.16 -6.65 13.72
CA THR A 220 5.19 -7.96 13.04
C THR A 220 5.05 -7.83 11.51
N LYS A 221 4.11 -7.00 11.03
CA LYS A 221 3.98 -6.71 9.59
C LYS A 221 5.20 -6.00 9.02
N THR A 222 5.85 -5.16 9.82
CA THR A 222 7.11 -4.51 9.41
C THR A 222 8.24 -5.53 9.28
N GLU A 223 8.35 -6.48 10.21
CA GLU A 223 9.32 -7.58 10.11
C GLU A 223 9.07 -8.45 8.87
N GLU A 224 7.80 -8.71 8.55
CA GLU A 224 7.42 -9.40 7.32
C GLU A 224 7.86 -8.63 6.08
N SER A 225 7.55 -7.33 6.01
CA SER A 225 7.95 -6.50 4.88
C SER A 225 9.48 -6.39 4.73
N LEU A 226 10.23 -6.42 5.82
CA LEU A 226 11.69 -6.43 5.77
C LEU A 226 12.26 -7.77 5.27
N ARG A 227 11.60 -8.89 5.54
CA ARG A 227 11.93 -10.19 4.92
C ARG A 227 11.68 -10.16 3.41
N THR A 228 10.54 -9.60 2.98
CA THR A 228 10.25 -9.37 1.56
C THR A 228 11.32 -8.48 0.92
N LEU A 229 11.67 -7.34 1.56
CA LEU A 229 12.74 -6.47 1.09
C LEU A 229 14.08 -7.20 0.94
N TYR A 230 14.41 -8.08 1.90
CA TYR A 230 15.64 -8.86 1.86
C TYR A 230 15.64 -9.87 0.71
N GLN A 231 14.51 -10.53 0.47
CA GLN A 231 14.34 -11.49 -0.62
C GLN A 231 14.53 -10.82 -1.99
N PHE A 232 13.98 -9.61 -2.17
CA PHE A 232 14.04 -8.86 -3.44
C PHE A 232 15.05 -7.71 -3.41
N ARG A 233 16.11 -7.81 -2.58
CA ARG A 233 17.07 -6.72 -2.38
C ARG A 233 17.79 -6.28 -3.64
N ASP A 234 18.06 -7.22 -4.55
CA ASP A 234 18.79 -6.93 -5.79
C ASP A 234 17.91 -6.13 -6.76
N GLU A 235 16.63 -6.48 -6.87
CA GLU A 235 15.64 -5.75 -7.67
C GLU A 235 15.31 -4.37 -7.08
N LEU A 236 15.33 -4.24 -5.75
CA LEU A 236 14.97 -3.02 -5.01
C LEU A 236 16.17 -2.13 -4.66
N GLN A 237 17.36 -2.46 -5.15
CA GLN A 237 18.55 -1.63 -4.94
C GLN A 237 18.34 -0.23 -5.52
N GLY A 238 18.65 0.81 -4.75
CA GLY A 238 18.45 2.22 -5.11
C GLY A 238 17.02 2.75 -4.84
N TYR A 239 16.06 1.87 -4.55
CA TYR A 239 14.67 2.23 -4.26
C TYR A 239 14.30 2.08 -2.78
N SER A 240 15.18 1.55 -1.93
CA SER A 240 14.95 1.42 -0.49
C SER A 240 16.04 2.13 0.33
N LYS A 241 15.62 3.05 1.20
CA LYS A 241 16.51 3.71 2.17
C LYS A 241 17.15 2.70 3.14
N ILE A 242 16.45 1.62 3.48
CA ILE A 242 16.97 0.58 4.38
C ILE A 242 18.15 -0.14 3.73
N ILE A 243 18.04 -0.55 2.48
CA ILE A 243 19.15 -1.14 1.71
C ILE A 243 20.33 -0.18 1.66
N THR A 244 20.08 1.09 1.35
CA THR A 244 21.12 2.12 1.26
C THR A 244 21.87 2.30 2.59
N TYR A 245 21.15 2.34 3.72
CA TYR A 245 21.79 2.46 5.04
C TYR A 245 22.51 1.17 5.45
N ALA A 246 21.94 0.01 5.15
CA ALA A 246 22.60 -1.27 5.42
C ALA A 246 23.93 -1.40 4.65
N SER A 247 23.97 -1.00 3.38
CA SER A 247 25.20 -0.97 2.56
C SER A 247 26.25 0.00 3.11
N LYS A 248 25.83 1.15 3.67
CA LYS A 248 26.76 2.08 4.36
C LYS A 248 27.37 1.47 5.62
N ILE A 249 26.55 0.79 6.45
CA ILE A 249 27.02 0.10 7.67
C ILE A 249 27.99 -1.02 7.31
N GLU A 250 27.73 -1.76 6.23
CA GLU A 250 28.64 -2.78 5.72
C GLU A 250 29.97 -2.20 5.23
N ARG A 251 29.94 -1.10 4.49
CA ARG A 251 31.14 -0.36 4.04
C ARG A 251 32.00 0.15 5.22
N TRP A 252 31.37 0.49 6.35
CA TRP A 252 32.07 0.88 7.58
C TRP A 252 32.50 -0.29 8.46
N HIS A 253 32.36 -1.54 7.99
CA HIS A 253 32.68 -2.78 8.70
C HIS A 253 31.91 -2.96 10.04
N LEU A 254 30.79 -2.28 10.20
CA LEU A 254 29.95 -2.34 11.41
C LEU A 254 28.87 -3.43 11.36
N LYS A 255 28.74 -4.16 10.24
CA LYS A 255 27.73 -5.21 10.03
C LYS A 255 27.75 -6.26 11.13
N THR A 256 28.93 -6.83 11.42
CA THR A 256 29.09 -7.88 12.44
C THR A 256 28.73 -7.39 13.85
N ILE A 257 29.01 -6.14 14.17
CA ILE A 257 28.63 -5.52 15.43
C ILE A 257 27.09 -5.44 15.52
N CYS A 258 26.42 -4.93 14.49
CA CYS A 258 24.96 -4.87 14.43
C CYS A 258 24.32 -6.25 14.56
N GLN A 259 24.88 -7.27 13.90
CA GLN A 259 24.38 -8.64 13.96
C GLN A 259 24.50 -9.24 15.37
N LYS A 260 25.60 -9.00 16.09
CA LYS A 260 25.81 -9.47 17.47
C LYS A 260 24.95 -8.74 18.49
N LEU A 261 24.71 -7.43 18.27
CA LEU A 261 23.91 -6.59 19.19
C LEU A 261 22.40 -6.83 19.01
N PHE A 262 21.93 -7.20 17.83
CA PHE A 262 20.50 -7.34 17.57
C PHE A 262 19.80 -8.35 18.49
N PRO A 263 20.29 -9.58 18.73
CA PRO A 263 19.64 -10.53 19.64
C PRO A 263 19.46 -9.98 21.07
N VAL A 264 20.40 -9.16 21.53
CA VAL A 264 20.37 -8.56 22.89
C VAL A 264 19.40 -7.37 22.93
N LEU A 265 19.40 -6.52 21.90
CA LEU A 265 18.64 -5.27 21.87
C LEU A 265 17.22 -5.44 21.33
N SER A 266 16.94 -6.49 20.56
CA SER A 266 15.66 -6.68 19.86
C SER A 266 14.48 -6.75 20.82
N LEU A 267 14.58 -7.54 21.91
CA LEU A 267 13.50 -7.68 22.89
C LEU A 267 13.18 -6.38 23.62
N PRO A 268 14.12 -5.65 24.25
CA PRO A 268 13.83 -4.39 24.91
C PRO A 268 13.33 -3.31 23.96
N ILE A 269 13.87 -3.24 22.74
CA ILE A 269 13.37 -2.28 21.73
C ILE A 269 11.93 -2.65 21.33
N LYS A 270 11.67 -3.92 21.03
CA LYS A 270 10.34 -4.40 20.66
C LYS A 270 9.31 -4.14 21.78
N ALA A 271 9.65 -4.40 23.03
CA ALA A 271 8.82 -4.09 24.19
C ALA A 271 8.49 -2.58 24.25
N ARG A 272 9.45 -1.71 24.00
CA ARG A 272 9.22 -0.26 23.95
C ARG A 272 8.33 0.16 22.79
N LEU A 273 8.50 -0.44 21.62
CA LEU A 273 7.71 -0.15 20.41
C LEU A 273 6.25 -0.61 20.54
N THR A 274 6.02 -1.71 21.26
CA THR A 274 4.68 -2.30 21.45
C THR A 274 3.96 -1.80 22.69
N GLY A 275 4.65 -1.04 23.54
CA GLY A 275 4.09 -0.43 24.77
C GLY A 275 3.39 0.90 24.53
N ASN A 276 3.08 1.59 25.63
CA ASN A 276 2.30 2.83 25.63
C ASN A 276 3.06 4.09 25.19
N ASN A 277 4.34 3.98 24.86
CA ASN A 277 5.15 5.15 24.47
C ASN A 277 6.14 4.80 23.38
N PRO A 278 5.67 4.41 22.17
CA PRO A 278 6.52 4.00 21.07
C PRO A 278 7.33 5.18 20.52
N SER A 279 8.53 4.89 20.02
CA SER A 279 9.44 5.88 19.44
C SER A 279 9.74 5.56 17.99
N ILE A 280 9.51 6.52 17.08
CA ILE A 280 9.85 6.38 15.66
C ILE A 280 11.37 6.28 15.45
N PHE A 281 12.17 6.94 16.28
CA PHE A 281 13.62 6.82 16.22
C PHE A 281 14.06 5.36 16.49
N LEU A 282 13.57 4.78 17.60
CA LEU A 282 13.85 3.36 17.92
C LEU A 282 13.26 2.41 16.87
N PHE A 283 12.10 2.73 16.31
CA PHE A 283 11.50 1.94 15.24
C PHE A 283 12.39 1.91 13.98
N ASN A 284 12.97 3.03 13.59
CA ASN A 284 13.89 3.09 12.47
C ASN A 284 15.19 2.34 12.72
N ILE A 285 15.74 2.43 13.94
CA ILE A 285 16.89 1.62 14.35
C ILE A 285 16.53 0.13 14.31
N TYR A 286 15.39 -0.25 14.87
CA TYR A 286 14.92 -1.63 14.88
C TYR A 286 14.82 -2.22 13.47
N LYS A 287 14.17 -1.48 12.54
CA LYS A 287 14.05 -1.90 11.14
C LYS A 287 15.41 -2.17 10.49
N LEU A 288 16.35 -1.25 10.68
CA LEU A 288 17.69 -1.36 10.08
C LEU A 288 18.47 -2.52 10.67
N MET A 289 18.48 -2.69 12.00
CA MET A 289 19.17 -3.79 12.68
C MET A 289 18.54 -5.14 12.33
N TYR A 290 17.20 -5.23 12.28
CA TYR A 290 16.48 -6.43 11.87
C TYR A 290 16.87 -6.82 10.43
N TYR A 291 16.84 -5.87 9.50
CA TYR A 291 17.23 -6.12 8.10
C TYR A 291 18.68 -6.63 7.98
N ILE A 292 19.63 -6.01 8.71
CA ILE A 292 21.03 -6.46 8.72
C ILE A 292 21.15 -7.88 9.33
N HIS A 293 20.33 -8.18 10.34
CA HIS A 293 20.32 -9.50 10.99
C HIS A 293 19.79 -10.61 10.08
N LEU A 294 18.92 -10.30 9.11
CA LEU A 294 18.42 -11.27 8.12
C LEU A 294 19.58 -11.93 7.33
N ASN A 295 20.69 -11.22 7.12
CA ASN A 295 21.89 -11.82 6.51
C ASN A 295 22.45 -13.00 7.34
N THR A 296 22.27 -13.02 8.67
CA THR A 296 22.71 -14.13 9.52
C THR A 296 21.79 -15.34 9.35
N ILE A 297 20.49 -15.09 9.15
CA ILE A 297 19.47 -16.15 9.00
C ILE A 297 19.55 -16.79 7.61
N TYR A 298 19.61 -15.97 6.55
CA TYR A 298 19.55 -16.44 5.16
C TYR A 298 20.92 -16.58 4.48
N GLY A 299 21.98 -15.99 5.04
CA GLY A 299 23.35 -16.11 4.51
C GLY A 299 23.99 -17.48 4.77
N VAL A 300 23.47 -18.25 5.74
CA VAL A 300 23.95 -19.60 6.07
C VAL A 300 23.32 -20.67 5.17
N THR A 301 22.17 -20.36 4.53
CA THR A 301 21.44 -21.31 3.65
C THR A 301 21.96 -21.36 2.21
N ASN A 302 22.90 -20.48 1.83
CA ASN A 302 23.51 -20.41 0.50
C ASN A 302 25.00 -20.79 0.49
N MET A 303 25.51 -21.46 1.52
CA MET A 303 26.76 -22.19 1.56
C MET A 303 26.47 -23.69 1.62
#